data_391ca572dc42fbe9182aa215ed505d3b
#
_entry.id   391ca572dc42fbe9182aa215ed505d3b
#
_cell.length_a   1.000
_cell.length_b   1.000
_cell.length_c   1.000
_cell.angle_alpha   90.00
_cell.angle_beta   90.00
_cell.angle_gamma   90.00
#
_symmetry.space_group_name_H-M   'P 1'
#
loop_
_entity.id
_entity.type
_entity.pdbx_description
1 polymer ?
#
loop_
_entity_poly.entity_id
_entity_poly.type
_entity_poly.pdbx_seq_one_letter_code
_entity_poly.pdbx_strand_id
1 'polypeptide(L)'
;VNLGLARIQRLMFLLGDPQKKYKTIHVTGTNGKGSVTAMLASCLQAAGIRTGMYISPHLSSYTERMVIDGQPVSKQQFAETLSVVRDICEFMQGEGDEHPTQFEVLTAAAFLLFQKAGVEYAVIEVGLGGLLDSTNVIVPEVSVITNVTFEHADKCGGTLEGIATHK
;
A
#
# COMPACT_ATOMS: atom_id res chain seq x y z
N VAL A 1 -16.48 -7.24 4.12
CA VAL A 1 -15.09 -7.17 3.59
C VAL A 1 -14.44 -8.48 3.96
N ASN A 2 -14.12 -9.29 2.96
CA ASN A 2 -13.39 -10.53 3.17
C ASN A 2 -11.91 -10.15 3.37
N LEU A 3 -11.46 -10.09 4.63
CA LEU A 3 -10.08 -9.78 4.99
C LEU A 3 -9.22 -11.02 4.73
N GLY A 4 -8.11 -10.85 4.03
CA GLY A 4 -7.16 -11.91 3.75
C GLY A 4 -6.16 -11.47 2.69
N LEU A 5 -4.99 -12.10 2.64
CA LEU A 5 -3.92 -11.72 1.72
C LEU A 5 -3.90 -12.52 0.41
N ALA A 6 -4.68 -13.60 0.30
CA ALA A 6 -4.59 -14.53 -0.84
C ALA A 6 -4.85 -13.82 -2.19
N ARG A 7 -5.89 -12.98 -2.28
CA ARG A 7 -6.22 -12.26 -3.53
C ARG A 7 -5.13 -11.28 -3.94
N ILE A 8 -4.68 -10.43 -3.00
CA ILE A 8 -3.63 -9.46 -3.31
C ILE A 8 -2.30 -10.17 -3.63
N GLN A 9 -1.96 -11.25 -2.94
CA GLN A 9 -0.76 -12.05 -3.25
C GLN A 9 -0.84 -12.64 -4.66
N ARG A 10 -2.00 -13.19 -5.05
CA ARG A 10 -2.22 -13.71 -6.41
C ARG A 10 -2.09 -12.61 -7.45
N LEU A 11 -2.71 -11.44 -7.21
CA LEU A 11 -2.62 -10.27 -8.09
C LEU A 11 -1.16 -9.80 -8.24
N MET A 12 -0.43 -9.67 -7.13
CA MET A 12 0.98 -9.25 -7.15
C MET A 12 1.86 -10.24 -7.90
N PHE A 13 1.67 -11.55 -7.68
CA PHE A 13 2.39 -12.59 -8.43
C PHE A 13 2.18 -12.46 -9.93
N LEU A 14 0.94 -12.29 -10.38
CA LEU A 14 0.62 -12.14 -11.81
C LEU A 14 1.17 -10.84 -12.42
N LEU A 15 1.35 -9.80 -11.61
CA LEU A 15 2.01 -8.55 -11.99
C LEU A 15 3.56 -8.64 -11.97
N GLY A 16 4.13 -9.80 -11.60
CA GLY A 16 5.58 -10.02 -11.52
C GLY A 16 6.22 -9.52 -10.22
N ASP A 17 5.46 -9.48 -9.13
CA ASP A 17 5.90 -9.07 -7.79
C ASP A 17 6.62 -7.70 -7.76
N PRO A 18 6.00 -6.62 -8.29
CA PRO A 18 6.63 -5.32 -8.38
C PRO A 18 7.07 -4.77 -7.01
N GLN A 19 6.35 -5.10 -5.91
CA GLN A 19 6.67 -4.68 -4.53
C GLN A 19 8.01 -5.22 -4.02
N LYS A 20 8.59 -6.22 -4.68
CA LYS A 20 9.89 -6.83 -4.32
C LYS A 20 11.08 -6.20 -5.07
N LYS A 21 10.84 -5.18 -5.91
CA LYS A 21 11.87 -4.60 -6.79
C LYS A 21 12.57 -3.37 -6.21
N TYR A 22 12.13 -2.90 -5.06
CA TYR A 22 12.66 -1.75 -4.33
C TYR A 22 12.49 -1.99 -2.83
N LYS A 23 13.18 -1.19 -2.02
CA LYS A 23 13.09 -1.27 -0.55
C LYS A 23 11.82 -0.58 -0.05
N THR A 24 11.29 -1.06 1.08
CA THR A 24 10.05 -0.50 1.64
C THR A 24 10.20 -0.17 3.13
N ILE A 25 9.48 0.86 3.56
CA ILE A 25 9.20 1.18 4.95
C ILE A 25 7.70 1.07 5.14
N HIS A 26 7.25 0.31 6.12
CA HIS A 26 5.83 0.05 6.36
C HIS A 26 5.37 0.79 7.61
N VAL A 27 4.36 1.64 7.49
CA VAL A 27 3.89 2.51 8.59
C VAL A 27 2.47 2.14 8.98
N THR A 28 2.29 1.69 10.21
CA THR A 28 0.99 1.41 10.81
C THR A 28 0.79 2.23 12.09
N GLY A 29 -0.37 2.12 12.71
CA GLY A 29 -0.75 2.78 13.95
C GLY A 29 -2.19 3.25 13.93
N THR A 30 -2.68 3.76 15.06
CA THR A 30 -4.02 4.32 15.15
C THR A 30 -4.07 5.71 14.51
N ASN A 31 -3.25 6.63 14.98
CA ASN A 31 -3.19 8.01 14.51
C ASN A 31 -1.78 8.35 13.98
N GLY A 32 -1.73 9.34 13.07
CA GLY A 32 -0.45 9.90 12.60
C GLY A 32 0.26 9.08 11.52
N LYS A 33 -0.31 7.97 11.04
CA LYS A 33 0.28 7.15 9.95
C LYS A 33 0.68 7.99 8.75
N GLY A 34 -0.26 8.72 8.16
CA GLY A 34 0.00 9.56 6.98
C GLY A 34 1.04 10.65 7.22
N SER A 35 1.03 11.29 8.41
CA SER A 35 2.03 12.29 8.77
C SER A 35 3.43 11.70 8.87
N VAL A 36 3.58 10.54 9.53
CA VAL A 36 4.87 9.85 9.65
C VAL A 36 5.34 9.35 8.27
N THR A 37 4.42 8.81 7.46
CA THR A 37 4.71 8.39 6.07
C THR A 37 5.26 9.55 5.25
N ALA A 38 4.60 10.71 5.31
CA ALA A 38 5.03 11.92 4.59
C ALA A 38 6.39 12.44 5.08
N MET A 39 6.62 12.48 6.40
CA MET A 39 7.90 12.90 6.97
C MET A 39 9.05 11.97 6.55
N LEU A 40 8.85 10.66 6.63
CA LEU A 40 9.86 9.67 6.20
C LEU A 40 10.16 9.79 4.71
N ALA A 41 9.13 9.92 3.86
CA ALA A 41 9.32 10.12 2.42
C ALA A 41 10.10 11.41 2.13
N SER A 42 9.79 12.50 2.83
CA SER A 42 10.50 13.79 2.71
C SER A 42 11.98 13.68 3.13
N CYS A 43 12.28 12.95 4.21
CA CYS A 43 13.66 12.72 4.65
C CYS A 43 14.48 11.93 3.61
N LEU A 44 13.91 10.84 3.07
CA LEU A 44 14.56 10.05 2.03
C LEU A 44 14.83 10.88 0.78
N GLN A 45 13.85 11.67 0.36
CA GLN A 45 13.96 12.57 -0.77
C GLN A 45 15.03 13.65 -0.58
N ALA A 46 15.09 14.26 0.62
CA ALA A 46 16.13 15.21 0.98
C ALA A 46 17.54 14.59 0.98
N ALA A 47 17.65 13.29 1.21
CA ALA A 47 18.88 12.52 1.08
C ALA A 47 19.23 12.15 -0.38
N GLY A 48 18.45 12.60 -1.36
CA GLY A 48 18.67 12.29 -2.78
C GLY A 48 18.20 10.92 -3.22
N ILE A 49 17.41 10.23 -2.40
CA ILE A 49 16.89 8.88 -2.70
C ILE A 49 15.58 9.01 -3.47
N ARG A 50 15.46 8.34 -4.62
CA ARG A 50 14.23 8.31 -5.39
C ARG A 50 13.14 7.56 -4.63
N THR A 51 12.11 8.28 -4.23
CA THR A 51 11.17 7.84 -3.19
C THR A 51 9.73 7.78 -3.69
N GLY A 52 9.08 6.63 -3.48
CA GLY A 52 7.63 6.46 -3.56
C GLY A 52 6.96 6.67 -2.20
N MET A 53 5.73 7.16 -2.19
CA MET A 53 4.89 7.25 -1.01
C MET A 53 3.47 6.80 -1.34
N TYR A 54 2.94 5.88 -0.53
CA TYR A 54 1.56 5.40 -0.63
C TYR A 54 0.80 5.75 0.64
N ILE A 55 -0.29 6.50 0.50
CA ILE A 55 -1.13 6.97 1.61
C ILE A 55 -2.62 6.72 1.35
N SER A 56 -3.41 6.70 2.40
CA SER A 56 -4.88 6.60 2.33
C SER A 56 -5.57 7.21 3.57
N PRO A 57 -6.79 7.76 3.41
CA PRO A 57 -7.49 8.04 2.15
C PRO A 57 -6.91 9.25 1.40
N HIS A 58 -7.47 9.58 0.24
CA HIS A 58 -7.23 10.85 -0.46
C HIS A 58 -8.28 11.90 -0.04
N LEU A 59 -8.01 13.17 -0.33
CA LEU A 59 -8.95 14.28 -0.10
C LEU A 59 -9.79 14.58 -1.34
N SER A 60 -9.17 14.70 -2.50
CA SER A 60 -9.84 15.11 -3.74
C SER A 60 -9.66 14.13 -4.89
N SER A 61 -8.49 13.52 -5.03
CA SER A 61 -8.15 12.67 -6.17
C SER A 61 -7.40 11.41 -5.76
N TYR A 62 -7.69 10.30 -6.41
CA TYR A 62 -6.98 9.04 -6.23
C TYR A 62 -5.47 9.13 -6.48
N THR A 63 -5.03 10.06 -7.33
CA THR A 63 -3.61 10.28 -7.62
C THR A 63 -2.82 10.76 -6.40
N GLU A 64 -3.47 11.40 -5.44
CA GLU A 64 -2.85 11.84 -4.17
C GLU A 64 -2.33 10.66 -3.34
N ARG A 65 -2.91 9.45 -3.52
CA ARG A 65 -2.48 8.27 -2.78
C ARG A 65 -1.11 7.74 -3.20
N MET A 66 -0.63 8.13 -4.38
CA MET A 66 0.60 7.62 -5.00
C MET A 66 1.48 8.80 -5.39
N VAL A 67 2.52 9.01 -4.62
CA VAL A 67 3.42 10.15 -4.77
C VAL A 67 4.82 9.64 -5.10
N ILE A 68 5.49 10.27 -6.06
CA ILE A 68 6.87 9.98 -6.45
C ILE A 68 7.66 11.27 -6.36
N ASP A 69 8.73 11.27 -5.58
CA ASP A 69 9.58 12.44 -5.32
C ASP A 69 8.76 13.70 -4.98
N GLY A 70 7.79 13.56 -4.06
CA GLY A 70 6.95 14.65 -3.57
C GLY A 70 5.85 15.11 -4.53
N GLN A 71 5.71 14.49 -5.70
CA GLN A 71 4.66 14.84 -6.67
C GLN A 71 3.65 13.70 -6.82
N PRO A 72 2.34 13.98 -6.70
CA PRO A 72 1.33 13.00 -7.06
C PRO A 72 1.53 12.51 -8.50
N VAL A 73 1.31 11.22 -8.73
CA VAL A 73 1.37 10.67 -10.09
C VAL A 73 0.35 11.35 -11.01
N SER A 74 0.68 11.48 -12.28
CA SER A 74 -0.24 12.07 -13.24
C SER A 74 -1.49 11.20 -13.46
N LYS A 75 -2.61 11.81 -13.85
CA LYS A 75 -3.83 11.07 -14.21
C LYS A 75 -3.58 10.05 -15.32
N GLN A 76 -2.69 10.37 -16.25
CA GLN A 76 -2.31 9.47 -17.33
C GLN A 76 -1.56 8.25 -16.80
N GLN A 77 -0.50 8.44 -16.00
CA GLN A 77 0.24 7.34 -15.38
C GLN A 77 -0.66 6.44 -14.52
N PHE A 78 -1.57 7.06 -13.76
CA PHE A 78 -2.55 6.36 -12.96
C PHE A 78 -3.49 5.50 -13.82
N ALA A 79 -4.08 6.08 -14.88
CA ALA A 79 -5.00 5.39 -15.78
C ALA A 79 -4.32 4.23 -16.54
N GLU A 80 -3.12 4.46 -17.07
CA GLU A 80 -2.33 3.42 -17.77
C GLU A 80 -2.01 2.25 -16.83
N THR A 81 -1.63 2.55 -15.58
CA THR A 81 -1.31 1.50 -14.61
C THR A 81 -2.56 0.74 -14.16
N LEU A 82 -3.66 1.44 -13.92
CA LEU A 82 -4.95 0.79 -13.60
C LEU A 82 -5.44 -0.10 -14.74
N SER A 83 -5.20 0.27 -16.00
CA SER A 83 -5.56 -0.58 -17.15
C SER A 83 -4.82 -1.92 -17.10
N VAL A 84 -3.52 -1.91 -16.79
CA VAL A 84 -2.74 -3.14 -16.62
C VAL A 84 -3.27 -3.99 -15.46
N VAL A 85 -3.55 -3.35 -14.31
CA VAL A 85 -4.07 -4.07 -13.14
C VAL A 85 -5.46 -4.64 -13.43
N ARG A 86 -6.33 -3.89 -14.11
CA ARG A 86 -7.67 -4.36 -14.54
C ARG A 86 -7.56 -5.62 -15.39
N ASP A 87 -6.70 -5.61 -16.41
CA ASP A 87 -6.55 -6.75 -17.32
C ASP A 87 -6.14 -8.02 -16.56
N ILE A 88 -5.29 -7.89 -15.52
CA ILE A 88 -4.95 -9.01 -14.64
C ILE A 88 -6.13 -9.41 -13.74
N CYS A 89 -6.91 -8.46 -13.23
CA CYS A 89 -8.11 -8.79 -12.44
C CYS A 89 -9.15 -9.53 -13.28
N GLU A 90 -9.36 -9.14 -14.54
CA GLU A 90 -10.24 -9.84 -15.49
C GLU A 90 -9.74 -11.26 -15.78
N PHE A 91 -8.41 -11.44 -15.94
CA PHE A 91 -7.80 -12.76 -16.06
C PHE A 91 -8.05 -13.63 -14.82
N MET A 92 -7.83 -13.10 -13.61
CA MET A 92 -8.11 -13.81 -12.35
C MET A 92 -9.57 -14.26 -12.27
N GLN A 93 -10.51 -13.39 -12.63
CA GLN A 93 -11.94 -13.73 -12.68
C GLN A 93 -12.23 -14.86 -13.67
N GLY A 94 -11.59 -14.85 -14.83
CA GLY A 94 -11.70 -15.92 -15.84
C GLY A 94 -11.20 -17.27 -15.35
N GLU A 95 -10.22 -17.29 -14.46
CA GLU A 95 -9.68 -18.49 -13.80
C GLU A 95 -10.54 -18.95 -12.59
N GLY A 96 -11.56 -18.20 -12.20
CA GLY A 96 -12.44 -18.49 -11.07
C GLY A 96 -11.99 -17.92 -9.72
N ASP A 97 -10.99 -17.06 -9.72
CA ASP A 97 -10.56 -16.32 -8.53
C ASP A 97 -11.62 -15.28 -8.12
N GLU A 98 -11.69 -14.95 -6.83
CA GLU A 98 -12.48 -13.79 -6.36
C GLU A 98 -11.91 -12.48 -6.92
N HIS A 99 -12.79 -11.58 -7.38
CA HIS A 99 -12.37 -10.25 -7.84
C HIS A 99 -11.70 -9.47 -6.71
N PRO A 100 -10.49 -8.89 -6.94
CA PRO A 100 -9.81 -8.04 -5.96
C PRO A 100 -10.67 -6.85 -5.55
N THR A 101 -10.58 -6.47 -4.28
CA THR A 101 -11.25 -5.27 -3.76
C THR A 101 -10.65 -4.00 -4.35
N GLN A 102 -11.38 -2.89 -4.27
CA GLN A 102 -10.86 -1.60 -4.70
C GLN A 102 -9.53 -1.23 -4.03
N PHE A 103 -9.38 -1.53 -2.74
CA PHE A 103 -8.14 -1.22 -2.03
C PHE A 103 -6.98 -2.12 -2.49
N GLU A 104 -7.23 -3.40 -2.76
CA GLU A 104 -6.24 -4.31 -3.33
C GLU A 104 -5.79 -3.85 -4.73
N VAL A 105 -6.72 -3.42 -5.58
CA VAL A 105 -6.41 -2.86 -6.92
C VAL A 105 -5.56 -1.60 -6.82
N LEU A 106 -5.91 -0.67 -5.92
CA LEU A 106 -5.13 0.56 -5.71
C LEU A 106 -3.74 0.28 -5.13
N THR A 107 -3.63 -0.66 -4.20
CA THR A 107 -2.35 -1.09 -3.61
C THR A 107 -1.44 -1.71 -4.68
N ALA A 108 -1.98 -2.61 -5.50
CA ALA A 108 -1.25 -3.21 -6.61
C ALA A 108 -0.80 -2.17 -7.64
N ALA A 109 -1.67 -1.21 -7.97
CA ALA A 109 -1.32 -0.12 -8.86
C ALA A 109 -0.19 0.77 -8.31
N ALA A 110 -0.21 1.08 -7.00
CA ALA A 110 0.86 1.83 -6.35
C ALA A 110 2.20 1.10 -6.46
N PHE A 111 2.24 -0.18 -6.14
CA PHE A 111 3.46 -0.98 -6.21
C PHE A 111 4.01 -1.07 -7.65
N LEU A 112 3.13 -1.24 -8.63
CA LEU A 112 3.53 -1.28 -10.05
C LEU A 112 4.03 0.09 -10.54
N LEU A 113 3.40 1.19 -10.12
CA LEU A 113 3.84 2.56 -10.43
C LEU A 113 5.23 2.85 -9.88
N PHE A 114 5.49 2.46 -8.64
CA PHE A 114 6.79 2.67 -8.01
C PHE A 114 7.89 1.89 -8.71
N GLN A 115 7.63 0.63 -9.10
CA GLN A 115 8.57 -0.13 -9.91
C GLN A 115 8.85 0.55 -11.25
N LYS A 116 7.81 0.95 -11.99
CA LYS A 116 7.95 1.63 -13.29
C LYS A 116 8.72 2.94 -13.19
N ALA A 117 8.54 3.67 -12.09
CA ALA A 117 9.24 4.92 -11.82
C ALA A 117 10.69 4.70 -11.37
N GLY A 118 11.11 3.48 -11.08
CA GLY A 118 12.45 3.17 -10.60
C GLY A 118 12.74 3.76 -9.21
N VAL A 119 11.76 3.75 -8.30
CA VAL A 119 12.01 4.20 -6.93
C VAL A 119 13.00 3.26 -6.23
N GLU A 120 13.83 3.81 -5.36
CA GLU A 120 14.78 3.06 -4.54
C GLU A 120 14.13 2.64 -3.21
N TYR A 121 13.33 3.53 -2.65
CA TYR A 121 12.53 3.30 -1.44
C TYR A 121 11.08 3.71 -1.65
N ALA A 122 10.16 2.95 -1.07
CA ALA A 122 8.76 3.35 -0.95
C ALA A 122 8.32 3.32 0.51
N VAL A 123 7.69 4.39 0.97
CA VAL A 123 7.07 4.48 2.30
C VAL A 123 5.58 4.18 2.14
N ILE A 124 5.14 3.11 2.77
CA ILE A 124 3.82 2.52 2.57
C ILE A 124 2.99 2.66 3.84
N GLU A 125 1.91 3.43 3.79
CA GLU A 125 0.93 3.54 4.86
C GLU A 125 -0.02 2.34 4.83
N VAL A 126 -0.24 1.70 5.98
CA VAL A 126 -1.26 0.67 6.17
C VAL A 126 -2.66 1.28 6.09
N GLY A 127 -3.56 0.65 5.36
CA GLY A 127 -4.95 1.10 5.27
C GLY A 127 -5.75 0.81 6.54
N LEU A 128 -5.70 -0.44 7.02
CA LEU A 128 -6.43 -0.88 8.20
C LEU A 128 -5.69 -1.99 8.97
N GLY A 129 -5.43 -1.74 10.26
CA GLY A 129 -4.78 -2.72 11.13
C GLY A 129 -3.31 -2.91 10.77
N GLY A 130 -3.00 -3.95 10.03
CA GLY A 130 -1.67 -4.31 9.55
C GLY A 130 -1.62 -5.73 9.04
N LEU A 131 -1.81 -6.71 9.92
CA LEU A 131 -1.62 -8.14 9.63
C LEU A 131 -2.34 -8.64 8.37
N LEU A 132 -3.59 -8.24 8.17
CA LEU A 132 -4.43 -8.66 7.02
C LEU A 132 -4.67 -7.49 6.03
N ASP A 133 -3.92 -6.41 6.17
CA ASP A 133 -4.03 -5.29 5.25
C ASP A 133 -3.39 -5.63 3.91
N SER A 134 -3.98 -5.15 2.81
CA SER A 134 -3.48 -5.44 1.45
C SER A 134 -2.04 -4.97 1.24
N THR A 135 -1.55 -4.01 2.01
CA THR A 135 -0.16 -3.55 1.95
C THR A 135 0.83 -4.55 2.56
N ASN A 136 0.36 -5.51 3.38
CA ASN A 136 1.20 -6.49 4.06
C ASN A 136 1.64 -7.65 3.14
N VAL A 137 1.96 -7.36 1.91
CA VAL A 137 2.59 -8.25 0.91
C VAL A 137 4.03 -7.84 0.61
N ILE A 138 4.57 -6.93 1.40
CA ILE A 138 5.95 -6.46 1.36
C ILE A 138 6.78 -7.08 2.48
N VAL A 139 8.09 -7.08 2.32
CA VAL A 139 9.06 -7.36 3.39
C VAL A 139 9.84 -6.07 3.64
N PRO A 140 9.41 -5.24 4.59
CA PRO A 140 9.98 -3.91 4.77
C PRO A 140 11.36 -3.97 5.45
N GLU A 141 12.23 -3.02 5.11
CA GLU A 141 13.50 -2.78 5.83
C GLU A 141 13.22 -2.28 7.25
N VAL A 142 12.14 -1.49 7.41
CA VAL A 142 11.70 -0.94 8.69
C VAL A 142 10.18 -0.97 8.77
N SER A 143 9.66 -1.44 9.90
CA SER A 143 8.25 -1.32 10.28
C SER A 143 8.11 -0.27 11.38
N VAL A 144 7.14 0.63 11.22
CA VAL A 144 6.87 1.73 12.15
C VAL A 144 5.45 1.58 12.70
N ILE A 145 5.31 1.57 14.02
CA ILE A 145 4.03 1.67 14.71
C ILE A 145 3.99 3.06 15.38
N THR A 146 3.11 3.94 14.92
CA THR A 146 3.03 5.31 15.44
C THR A 146 2.48 5.35 16.85
N ASN A 147 1.36 4.67 17.07
CA ASN A 147 0.73 4.46 18.37
C ASN A 147 -0.32 3.35 18.29
N VAL A 148 -0.77 2.89 19.45
CA VAL A 148 -1.85 1.91 19.59
C VAL A 148 -2.90 2.45 20.55
N THR A 149 -4.11 2.67 20.03
CA THR A 149 -5.27 3.04 20.85
C THR A 149 -6.48 2.22 20.40
N PHE A 150 -7.58 2.28 21.14
CA PHE A 150 -8.82 1.58 20.77
C PHE A 150 -9.41 2.12 19.47
N GLU A 151 -9.24 1.38 18.38
CA GLU A 151 -9.94 1.58 17.10
C GLU A 151 -10.14 0.25 16.39
N HIS A 152 -11.17 0.14 15.57
CA HIS A 152 -11.45 -1.08 14.79
C HIS A 152 -11.37 -2.39 15.60
N ALA A 153 -11.76 -2.33 16.88
CA ALA A 153 -11.69 -3.46 17.80
C ALA A 153 -12.45 -4.70 17.28
N ASP A 154 -13.54 -4.50 16.57
CA ASP A 154 -14.32 -5.52 15.87
C ASP A 154 -13.53 -6.31 14.80
N LYS A 155 -12.46 -5.73 14.27
CA LYS A 155 -11.61 -6.31 13.22
C LYS A 155 -10.22 -6.70 13.68
N CYS A 156 -9.77 -6.16 14.82
CA CYS A 156 -8.40 -6.29 15.32
C CYS A 156 -8.36 -6.95 16.72
N GLY A 157 -9.23 -7.92 16.99
CA GLY A 157 -9.16 -8.79 18.16
C GLY A 157 -9.78 -8.27 19.45
N GLY A 158 -10.50 -7.13 19.43
CA GLY A 158 -11.37 -6.66 20.53
C GLY A 158 -10.67 -6.09 21.77
N THR A 159 -9.38 -6.26 21.92
CA THR A 159 -8.58 -5.76 23.05
C THR A 159 -7.40 -4.91 22.54
N LEU A 160 -6.79 -4.13 23.44
CA LEU A 160 -5.62 -3.31 23.09
C LEU A 160 -4.44 -4.19 22.65
N GLU A 161 -4.24 -5.34 23.33
CA GLU A 161 -3.24 -6.33 22.93
C GLU A 161 -3.56 -6.93 21.55
N GLY A 162 -4.81 -7.27 21.29
CA GLY A 162 -5.27 -7.75 19.99
C GLY A 162 -5.01 -6.74 18.88
N ILE A 163 -5.33 -5.47 19.12
CA ILE A 163 -5.06 -4.37 18.19
C ILE A 163 -3.55 -4.21 17.95
N ALA A 164 -2.74 -4.26 19.00
CA ALA A 164 -1.29 -4.19 18.89
C ALA A 164 -0.69 -5.37 18.09
N THR A 165 -1.23 -6.56 18.28
CA THR A 165 -0.81 -7.78 17.55
C THR A 165 -1.18 -7.69 16.06
N HIS A 166 -2.27 -7.00 15.73
CA HIS A 166 -2.69 -6.77 14.33
C HIS A 166 -1.88 -5.69 13.61
N LYS A 167 -1.22 -4.81 14.36
CA LYS A 167 -0.36 -3.74 13.79
C LYS A 167 1.08 -4.20 13.62
#